data_d8eb1daa3486388549743ef3512830e0
#
_entry.id   d8eb1daa3486388549743ef3512830e0
#
_cell.length_a   1.000
_cell.length_b   1.000
_cell.length_c   1.000
_cell.angle_alpha   90.00
_cell.angle_beta   90.00
_cell.angle_gamma   90.00
#
_symmetry.space_group_name_H-M   'P 1'
#
loop_
_entity.id
_entity.type
_entity.pdbx_description
1 polymer ?
#
loop_
_entity_poly.entity_id
_entity_poly.type
_entity_poly.pdbx_seq_one_letter_code
_entity_poly.pdbx_strand_id
1 'polypeptide(L)'
;PAYSSENFKWQFNQALRRTLRKMKDTAGRPIWTPSYEAGITAGAPDLLLGHPVVLNNHMPAPGASAKSLSFGDHTKYQIRDAMDVTIFRFEDSAYLKKGQIGFLAWSRSGGNLTDTNSVRTYQHAAA
;
A
#
# COMPACT_ATOMS: atom_id res chain seq x y z
N PRO A 1 22.23 -1.79 -4.15
CA PRO A 1 21.30 -2.90 -4.39
C PRO A 1 20.19 -2.88 -3.36
N ALA A 2 18.99 -3.27 -3.80
CA ALA A 2 17.76 -3.17 -3.05
C ALA A 2 17.73 -3.95 -1.71
N TYR A 3 18.74 -4.69 -1.36
CA TYR A 3 18.75 -5.59 -0.20
C TYR A 3 19.65 -5.15 0.96
N SER A 4 20.14 -3.91 0.96
CA SER A 4 21.07 -3.42 2.00
C SER A 4 20.48 -2.38 2.95
N SER A 5 19.21 -2.04 2.84
CA SER A 5 18.53 -1.07 3.69
C SER A 5 17.81 -1.78 4.84
N GLU A 6 17.87 -1.25 6.05
CA GLU A 6 17.16 -1.78 7.21
C GLU A 6 15.65 -1.52 7.16
N ASN A 7 15.18 -0.72 6.19
CA ASN A 7 13.80 -0.28 6.10
C ASN A 7 12.91 -1.12 5.16
N PHE A 8 13.33 -2.34 4.83
CA PHE A 8 12.52 -3.21 3.98
C PHE A 8 11.26 -3.65 4.66
N LYS A 9 10.17 -3.56 3.92
CA LYS A 9 8.84 -3.97 4.37
C LYS A 9 8.13 -4.74 3.26
N TRP A 10 7.36 -5.72 3.69
CA TRP A 10 6.37 -6.36 2.84
C TRP A 10 5.09 -5.53 2.86
N GLN A 11 4.48 -5.36 1.69
CA GLN A 11 3.19 -4.70 1.57
C GLN A 11 2.25 -5.54 0.72
N PHE A 12 1.08 -5.83 1.25
CA PHE A 12 0.05 -6.61 0.56
C PHE A 12 -1.33 -6.45 1.21
N ASN A 13 -2.35 -6.97 0.50
CA ASN A 13 -3.72 -6.93 0.93
C ASN A 13 -4.02 -7.99 2.00
N GLN A 14 -5.04 -7.74 2.82
CA GLN A 14 -5.56 -8.68 3.82
C GLN A 14 -5.96 -10.05 3.23
N ALA A 15 -6.46 -10.09 1.99
CA ALA A 15 -6.79 -11.33 1.31
C ALA A 15 -5.56 -12.22 1.09
N LEU A 16 -4.44 -11.64 0.64
CA LEU A 16 -3.18 -12.37 0.49
C LEU A 16 -2.64 -12.85 1.84
N ARG A 17 -2.75 -12.02 2.91
CA ARG A 17 -2.38 -12.43 4.26
C ARG A 17 -3.10 -13.71 4.70
N ARG A 18 -4.42 -13.79 4.45
CA ARG A 18 -5.20 -14.99 4.77
C ARG A 18 -4.71 -16.22 4.00
N THR A 19 -4.36 -16.06 2.73
CA THR A 19 -3.82 -17.14 1.90
C THR A 19 -2.47 -17.62 2.41
N LEU A 20 -1.55 -16.71 2.71
CA LEU A 20 -0.22 -17.04 3.23
C LEU A 20 -0.29 -17.77 4.59
N ARG A 21 -1.21 -17.36 5.48
CA ARG A 21 -1.41 -18.03 6.78
C ARG A 21 -2.02 -19.43 6.66
N LYS A 22 -2.72 -19.73 5.57
CA LYS A 22 -3.27 -21.07 5.30
C LYS A 22 -2.26 -22.02 4.68
N MET A 23 -1.12 -21.53 4.19
CA MET A 23 -0.08 -22.35 3.59
C MET A 23 0.56 -23.23 4.66
N LYS A 24 0.60 -24.52 4.38
CA LYS A 24 1.17 -25.55 5.25
C LYS A 24 2.27 -26.32 4.51
N ASP A 25 3.22 -26.81 5.28
CA ASP A 25 4.21 -27.75 4.82
C ASP A 25 3.60 -29.15 4.59
N THR A 26 4.33 -30.03 3.92
CA THR A 26 3.97 -31.46 3.71
C THR A 26 3.66 -32.19 5.01
N ALA A 27 4.23 -31.75 6.13
CA ALA A 27 3.96 -32.24 7.48
C ALA A 27 2.73 -31.59 8.16
N GLY A 28 2.00 -30.71 7.47
CA GLY A 28 0.83 -30.01 7.99
C GLY A 28 1.14 -28.82 8.91
N ARG A 29 2.41 -28.43 9.03
CA ARG A 29 2.83 -27.27 9.85
C ARG A 29 2.61 -25.97 9.08
N PRO A 30 2.10 -24.89 9.71
CA PRO A 30 1.98 -23.58 9.06
C PRO A 30 3.38 -23.05 8.74
N ILE A 31 3.59 -22.57 7.49
CA ILE A 31 4.87 -22.00 7.06
C ILE A 31 5.08 -20.62 7.70
N TRP A 32 3.99 -19.87 7.90
CA TRP A 32 4.03 -18.58 8.55
C TRP A 32 3.32 -18.65 9.90
N THR A 33 4.09 -18.66 10.97
CA THR A 33 3.57 -18.61 12.34
C THR A 33 3.27 -17.16 12.72
N PRO A 34 2.08 -16.87 13.23
CA PRO A 34 1.77 -15.56 13.79
C PRO A 34 2.66 -15.24 14.99
N SER A 35 2.91 -13.96 15.23
CA SER A 35 3.75 -13.48 16.34
C SER A 35 3.29 -13.90 17.74
N TYR A 36 2.03 -14.33 17.92
CA TYR A 36 1.53 -14.82 19.20
C TYR A 36 2.08 -16.19 19.62
N GLU A 37 2.57 -17.00 18.65
CA GLU A 37 3.23 -18.29 18.96
C GLU A 37 4.67 -18.12 19.46
N ALA A 38 5.30 -17.00 19.15
CA ALA A 38 6.65 -16.65 19.61
C ALA A 38 6.71 -16.12 21.06
N GLY A 39 5.61 -16.28 21.85
CA GLY A 39 5.54 -15.76 23.20
C GLY A 39 5.06 -14.31 23.24
N ILE A 40 3.91 -14.15 23.76
CA ILE A 40 3.07 -12.97 23.92
C ILE A 40 3.87 -11.70 24.23
N THR A 41 4.28 -10.99 23.19
CA THR A 41 4.49 -9.54 23.30
C THR A 41 3.36 -8.89 22.52
N ALA A 42 2.32 -8.46 23.23
CA ALA A 42 1.24 -7.68 22.62
C ALA A 42 1.86 -6.50 21.86
N GLY A 43 1.70 -6.48 20.54
CA GLY A 43 2.19 -5.39 19.71
C GLY A 43 3.40 -5.67 18.80
N ALA A 44 3.98 -6.87 18.81
CA ALA A 44 5.00 -7.19 17.81
C ALA A 44 4.40 -7.20 16.40
N PRO A 45 4.98 -6.47 15.43
CA PRO A 45 4.50 -6.49 14.06
C PRO A 45 4.63 -7.88 13.47
N ASP A 46 3.68 -8.26 12.60
CA ASP A 46 3.80 -9.48 11.81
C ASP A 46 5.10 -9.45 11.00
N LEU A 47 5.96 -10.46 11.17
CA LEU A 47 7.20 -10.61 10.41
C LEU A 47 7.02 -11.71 9.36
N LEU A 48 7.44 -11.44 8.15
CA LEU A 48 7.53 -12.42 7.07
C LEU A 48 8.99 -12.45 6.60
N LEU A 49 9.64 -13.61 6.73
CA LEU A 49 11.06 -13.77 6.41
C LEU A 49 11.98 -12.73 7.09
N GLY A 50 11.70 -12.41 8.35
CA GLY A 50 12.49 -11.45 9.12
C GLY A 50 12.18 -9.97 8.87
N HIS A 51 11.29 -9.64 7.92
CA HIS A 51 10.92 -8.27 7.60
C HIS A 51 9.47 -7.94 8.00
N PRO A 52 9.20 -6.72 8.47
CA PRO A 52 7.88 -6.31 8.91
C PRO A 52 6.87 -6.27 7.75
N VAL A 53 5.63 -6.60 8.06
CA VAL A 53 4.52 -6.61 7.12
C VAL A 53 3.63 -5.40 7.35
N VAL A 54 3.33 -4.68 6.28
CA VAL A 54 2.36 -3.59 6.25
C VAL A 54 1.15 -4.02 5.42
N LEU A 55 -0.03 -3.94 6.02
CA LEU A 55 -1.27 -4.26 5.32
C LEU A 55 -1.80 -3.02 4.59
N ASN A 56 -2.00 -3.16 3.28
CA ASN A 56 -2.58 -2.13 2.45
C ASN A 56 -3.74 -2.70 1.63
N ASN A 57 -4.96 -2.37 2.03
CA ASN A 57 -6.16 -2.86 1.38
C ASN A 57 -6.44 -2.21 0.01
N HIS A 58 -5.69 -1.16 -0.36
CA HIS A 58 -5.76 -0.58 -1.71
C HIS A 58 -4.97 -1.39 -2.74
N MET A 59 -4.11 -2.32 -2.30
CA MET A 59 -3.46 -3.25 -3.22
C MET A 59 -4.45 -4.29 -3.73
N PRO A 60 -4.30 -4.73 -5.00
CA PRO A 60 -5.19 -5.74 -5.56
C PRO A 60 -5.10 -7.07 -4.79
N ALA A 61 -6.22 -7.76 -4.70
CA ALA A 61 -6.26 -9.13 -4.20
C ALA A 61 -5.53 -10.07 -5.17
N PRO A 62 -5.08 -11.26 -4.71
CA PRO A 62 -4.51 -12.28 -5.58
C PRO A 62 -5.48 -12.64 -6.72
N GLY A 63 -5.01 -12.57 -7.94
CA GLY A 63 -5.79 -12.88 -9.15
C GLY A 63 -4.87 -12.90 -10.38
N ALA A 64 -5.40 -13.30 -11.53
CA ALA A 64 -4.65 -13.34 -12.79
C ALA A 64 -4.05 -11.96 -13.12
N SER A 65 -2.77 -11.93 -13.45
CA SER A 65 -1.98 -10.72 -13.76
C SER A 65 -1.98 -9.63 -12.68
N ALA A 66 -2.52 -9.87 -11.50
CA ALA A 66 -2.58 -8.91 -10.41
C ALA A 66 -1.21 -8.73 -9.73
N LYS A 67 -0.86 -7.50 -9.41
CA LYS A 67 0.33 -7.16 -8.61
C LYS A 67 -0.07 -7.06 -7.14
N SER A 68 -0.16 -8.19 -6.47
CA SER A 68 -0.73 -8.28 -5.12
C SER A 68 0.28 -8.13 -3.97
N LEU A 69 1.57 -8.17 -4.28
CA LEU A 69 2.63 -8.14 -3.29
C LEU A 69 3.71 -7.15 -3.72
N SER A 70 4.20 -6.33 -2.80
CA SER A 70 5.40 -5.54 -2.98
C SER A 70 6.37 -5.76 -1.83
N PHE A 71 7.65 -5.73 -2.15
CA PHE A 71 8.75 -5.82 -1.21
C PHE A 71 9.81 -4.77 -1.54
N GLY A 72 10.29 -4.07 -0.54
CA GLY A 72 11.34 -3.09 -0.72
C GLY A 72 11.31 -1.95 0.28
N ASP A 73 12.15 -0.96 0.00
CA ASP A 73 12.25 0.28 0.77
C ASP A 73 11.26 1.32 0.22
N HIS A 74 10.10 1.40 0.85
CA HIS A 74 9.05 2.35 0.47
C HIS A 74 9.36 3.80 0.89
N THR A 75 10.43 4.05 1.65
CA THR A 75 10.86 5.42 1.98
C THR A 75 11.39 6.18 0.78
N LYS A 76 11.77 5.47 -0.29
CA LYS A 76 12.18 6.04 -1.58
C LYS A 76 11.01 6.52 -2.45
N TYR A 77 9.79 6.32 -2.02
CA TYR A 77 8.62 6.89 -2.68
C TYR A 77 8.39 8.31 -2.18
N GLN A 78 8.50 9.27 -3.09
CA GLN A 78 8.28 10.69 -2.77
C GLN A 78 6.91 11.14 -3.26
N ILE A 79 6.20 11.81 -2.38
CA ILE A 79 4.95 12.50 -2.69
C ILE A 79 5.28 13.98 -2.82
N ARG A 80 4.80 14.58 -3.91
CA ARG A 80 4.93 16.02 -4.16
C ARG A 80 3.54 16.64 -4.28
N ASP A 81 3.25 17.54 -3.39
CA ASP A 81 2.08 18.41 -3.49
C ASP A 81 2.50 19.69 -4.19
N ALA A 82 1.94 19.92 -5.39
CA ALA A 82 2.32 21.06 -6.24
C ALA A 82 1.55 22.32 -5.86
N MET A 83 0.37 22.16 -5.23
CA MET A 83 -0.48 23.25 -4.84
C MET A 83 -1.36 22.82 -3.65
N ASP A 84 -1.43 23.66 -2.65
CA ASP A 84 -2.41 23.50 -1.57
C ASP A 84 -3.84 23.63 -2.11
N VAL A 85 -4.81 23.19 -1.32
CA VAL A 85 -6.22 23.29 -1.69
C VAL A 85 -6.58 24.76 -1.85
N THR A 86 -6.85 25.16 -3.09
CA THR A 86 -7.29 26.51 -3.42
C THR A 86 -8.79 26.48 -3.67
N ILE A 87 -9.53 27.34 -2.96
CA ILE A 87 -10.99 27.46 -3.07
C ILE A 87 -11.32 28.77 -3.79
N PHE A 88 -12.03 28.65 -4.90
CA PHE A 88 -12.58 29.79 -5.63
C PHE A 88 -14.08 29.88 -5.39
N ARG A 89 -14.54 31.08 -5.13
CA ARG A 89 -15.95 31.40 -5.04
C ARG A 89 -16.40 32.02 -6.37
N PHE A 90 -17.47 31.47 -6.94
CA PHE A 90 -18.05 31.97 -8.19
C PHE A 90 -19.39 32.60 -7.92
N GLU A 91 -19.54 33.81 -8.44
CA GLU A 91 -20.79 34.57 -8.50
C GLU A 91 -21.18 34.79 -9.97
N ASP A 92 -21.08 33.71 -10.77
CA ASP A 92 -21.40 33.79 -12.19
C ASP A 92 -22.90 33.80 -12.44
N SER A 93 -23.30 34.33 -13.59
CA SER A 93 -24.69 34.51 -14.01
C SER A 93 -25.51 33.19 -13.97
N ALA A 94 -24.85 32.05 -14.15
CA ALA A 94 -25.47 30.73 -14.06
C ALA A 94 -25.98 30.38 -12.66
N TYR A 95 -25.27 30.82 -11.62
CA TYR A 95 -25.61 30.58 -10.21
C TYR A 95 -26.47 31.70 -9.62
N LEU A 96 -26.19 32.95 -10.00
CA LEU A 96 -26.92 34.13 -9.53
C LEU A 96 -28.41 34.06 -9.88
N LYS A 97 -28.76 33.61 -11.09
CA LYS A 97 -30.16 33.44 -11.53
C LYS A 97 -30.94 32.44 -10.66
N LYS A 98 -30.25 31.54 -9.96
CA LYS A 98 -30.84 30.54 -9.07
C LYS A 98 -30.71 30.88 -7.60
N GLY A 99 -30.13 32.04 -7.26
CA GLY A 99 -29.82 32.42 -5.87
C GLY A 99 -28.76 31.51 -5.21
N GLN A 100 -27.85 30.93 -5.99
CA GLN A 100 -26.83 30.00 -5.54
C GLN A 100 -25.44 30.62 -5.70
N ILE A 101 -24.48 30.15 -4.86
CA ILE A 101 -23.07 30.49 -4.95
C ILE A 101 -22.31 29.20 -5.26
N GLY A 102 -21.45 29.24 -6.26
CA GLY A 102 -20.60 28.13 -6.64
C GLY A 102 -19.25 28.17 -5.91
N PHE A 103 -18.78 27.03 -5.40
CA PHE A 103 -17.43 26.89 -4.89
C PHE A 103 -16.69 25.82 -5.70
N LEU A 104 -15.49 26.15 -6.16
CA LEU A 104 -14.58 25.22 -6.81
C LEU A 104 -13.35 25.05 -5.92
N ALA A 105 -13.09 23.84 -5.48
CA ALA A 105 -11.87 23.48 -4.78
C ALA A 105 -11.06 22.53 -5.64
N TRP A 106 -9.78 22.80 -5.80
CA TRP A 106 -8.89 21.87 -6.47
C TRP A 106 -7.52 21.84 -5.81
N SER A 107 -6.88 20.68 -5.90
CA SER A 107 -5.52 20.44 -5.44
C SER A 107 -4.78 19.61 -6.48
N ARG A 108 -3.48 19.69 -6.48
CA ARG A 108 -2.64 18.93 -7.40
C ARG A 108 -1.54 18.24 -6.62
N SER A 109 -1.58 16.91 -6.61
CA SER A 109 -0.57 16.06 -5.99
C SER A 109 -0.07 15.02 -7.00
N GLY A 110 1.13 14.52 -6.78
CA GLY A 110 1.72 13.44 -7.55
C GLY A 110 2.74 12.70 -6.72
N GLY A 111 3.13 11.50 -7.12
CA GLY A 111 4.14 10.73 -6.43
C GLY A 111 4.88 9.79 -7.37
N ASN A 112 6.16 9.56 -7.07
CA ASN A 112 6.98 8.63 -7.83
C ASN A 112 8.08 8.05 -6.96
N LEU A 113 8.61 6.88 -7.40
CA LEU A 113 9.81 6.29 -6.81
C LEU A 113 11.04 7.06 -7.29
N THR A 114 11.89 7.48 -6.34
CA THR A 114 13.19 8.12 -6.64
C THR A 114 14.18 7.09 -7.20
N ASP A 115 14.09 5.85 -6.71
CA ASP A 115 14.89 4.72 -7.20
C ASP A 115 13.97 3.56 -7.56
N THR A 116 13.89 3.24 -8.84
CA THR A 116 13.06 2.15 -9.37
C THR A 116 13.50 0.75 -8.91
N ASN A 117 14.74 0.62 -8.44
CA ASN A 117 15.26 -0.65 -7.91
C ASN A 117 14.96 -0.86 -6.42
N SER A 118 14.47 0.16 -5.72
CA SER A 118 14.19 0.11 -4.28
C SER A 118 13.00 -0.76 -3.92
N VAL A 119 12.03 -0.91 -4.82
CA VAL A 119 10.80 -1.68 -4.60
C VAL A 119 10.59 -2.67 -5.75
N ARG A 120 10.28 -3.91 -5.40
CA ARG A 120 9.90 -4.96 -6.36
C ARG A 120 8.48 -5.41 -6.10
N THR A 121 7.75 -5.64 -7.17
CA THR A 121 6.37 -6.15 -7.11
C THR A 121 6.32 -7.55 -7.68
N TYR A 122 5.52 -8.41 -7.05
CA TYR A 122 5.20 -9.74 -7.57
C TYR A 122 3.90 -9.65 -8.38
N GLN A 123 3.96 -10.14 -9.60
CA GLN A 123 2.81 -10.26 -10.48
C GLN A 123 2.43 -11.74 -10.63
N HIS A 124 1.16 -12.05 -10.42
CA HIS A 124 0.64 -13.39 -10.66
C HIS A 124 0.64 -13.72 -12.14
N ALA A 125 0.73 -15.02 -12.46
CA ALA A 125 0.61 -15.48 -13.83
C ALA A 125 -0.73 -15.04 -14.45
N ALA A 126 -0.72 -14.84 -15.76
CA ALA A 126 -1.96 -14.72 -16.52
C ALA A 126 -2.68 -16.08 -16.50
N ALA A 127 -3.99 -16.09 -16.29
CA ALA A 127 -4.80 -17.30 -16.38
C ALA A 127 -5.04 -17.65 -17.82
#